data_cdb37e43e9b5ce6f17e42f14d6f03596
#
_entry.id   cdb37e43e9b5ce6f17e42f14d6f03596
#
_cell.length_a   1.000
_cell.length_b   1.000
_cell.length_c   1.000
_cell.angle_alpha   90.00
_cell.angle_beta   90.00
_cell.angle_gamma   90.00
#
_symmetry.space_group_name_H-M   'P 1'
#
loop_
_entity.id
_entity.type
_entity.pdbx_description
1 polymer ?
#
loop_
_entity_poly.entity_id
_entity_poly.type
_entity_poly.pdbx_seq_one_letter_code
_entity_poly.pdbx_strand_id
1 'polypeptide(L)'
;MALCAPYSKLVCMGRAPMIPGFLGSNIEGVFNPERRAAISGHWEQLPSTVKNIGKYPEEIFAGWEAVRARVGNEEMEKIPFGAIAMYGYADKLACGLQQFMAGARKFALDQLSREDLMAANRETAEVAGIPYMTDAGNDRAMAILQR
;
A
#
# COMPACT_ATOMS: atom_id res chain seq x y z
N MET A 1 -10.66 7.67 -5.28
CA MET A 1 -11.47 7.17 -6.41
C MET A 1 -12.66 6.33 -5.95
N ALA A 2 -12.48 5.24 -5.21
CA ALA A 2 -13.61 4.39 -4.79
C ALA A 2 -14.71 5.15 -4.04
N LEU A 3 -14.36 6.09 -3.16
CA LEU A 3 -15.31 6.93 -2.43
C LEU A 3 -16.07 7.94 -3.33
N CYS A 4 -15.51 8.27 -4.49
CA CYS A 4 -16.20 9.14 -5.46
C CYS A 4 -17.24 8.39 -6.31
N ALA A 5 -17.21 7.06 -6.29
CA ALA A 5 -18.14 6.22 -7.05
C ALA A 5 -19.06 5.47 -6.08
N PRO A 6 -20.24 6.04 -5.75
CA PRO A 6 -21.11 5.50 -4.69
C PRO A 6 -21.61 4.07 -4.94
N TYR A 7 -21.46 3.58 -6.16
CA TYR A 7 -21.85 2.22 -6.54
C TYR A 7 -20.70 1.21 -6.47
N SER A 8 -19.46 1.67 -6.25
CA SER A 8 -18.31 0.79 -6.19
C SER A 8 -18.20 0.13 -4.82
N LYS A 9 -18.40 -1.17 -4.77
CA LYS A 9 -18.22 -1.98 -3.55
C LYS A 9 -16.83 -2.63 -3.49
N LEU A 10 -16.12 -2.69 -4.61
CA LEU A 10 -14.83 -3.34 -4.74
C LEU A 10 -13.89 -2.51 -5.63
N VAL A 11 -12.62 -2.53 -5.26
CA VAL A 11 -11.54 -1.95 -6.07
C VAL A 11 -10.59 -3.06 -6.46
N CYS A 12 -10.45 -3.30 -7.77
CA CYS A 12 -9.50 -4.26 -8.29
C CYS A 12 -8.15 -3.60 -8.51
N MET A 13 -7.11 -4.27 -8.03
CA MET A 13 -5.71 -3.90 -8.29
C MET A 13 -5.05 -5.00 -9.11
N GLY A 14 -4.57 -4.67 -10.30
CA GLY A 14 -3.88 -5.61 -11.19
C GLY A 14 -2.36 -5.52 -11.03
N ARG A 15 -1.75 -4.52 -11.66
CA ARG A 15 -0.30 -4.43 -11.78
C ARG A 15 0.42 -4.09 -10.48
N ALA A 16 -0.16 -3.23 -9.64
CA ALA A 16 0.51 -2.76 -8.43
C ALA A 16 0.95 -3.89 -7.48
N PRO A 17 0.11 -4.88 -7.12
CA PRO A 17 0.57 -6.01 -6.30
C PRO A 17 1.50 -6.98 -7.05
N MET A 18 1.48 -7.00 -8.39
CA MET A 18 2.40 -7.86 -9.15
C MET A 18 3.85 -7.38 -9.08
N ILE A 19 4.09 -6.05 -9.01
CA ILE A 19 5.44 -5.48 -8.96
C ILE A 19 6.25 -6.03 -7.77
N PRO A 20 5.77 -5.97 -6.52
CA PRO A 20 6.51 -6.55 -5.40
C PRO A 20 6.68 -8.07 -5.54
N GLY A 21 5.72 -8.79 -6.10
CA GLY A 21 5.84 -10.21 -6.36
C GLY A 21 7.00 -10.53 -7.31
N PHE A 22 7.10 -9.85 -8.43
CA PHE A 22 8.20 -10.02 -9.39
C PHE A 22 9.55 -9.58 -8.80
N LEU A 23 9.59 -8.45 -8.11
CA LEU A 23 10.82 -7.98 -7.47
C LEU A 23 11.29 -8.96 -6.39
N GLY A 24 10.37 -9.48 -5.58
CA GLY A 24 10.66 -10.49 -4.57
C GLY A 24 11.24 -11.78 -5.20
N SER A 25 10.67 -12.24 -6.30
CA SER A 25 11.20 -13.40 -7.03
C SER A 25 12.59 -13.15 -7.62
N ASN A 26 12.86 -11.93 -8.09
CA ASN A 26 14.20 -11.55 -8.57
C ASN A 26 15.23 -11.53 -7.42
N ILE A 27 14.84 -11.02 -6.27
CA ILE A 27 15.69 -11.01 -5.07
C ILE A 27 15.93 -12.45 -4.60
N GLU A 28 14.91 -13.31 -4.61
CA GLU A 28 15.06 -14.73 -4.29
C GLU A 28 16.11 -15.43 -5.17
N GLY A 29 16.12 -15.13 -6.46
CA GLY A 29 17.10 -15.68 -7.40
C GLY A 29 18.56 -15.28 -7.08
N VAL A 30 18.79 -14.21 -6.33
CA VAL A 30 20.11 -13.80 -5.84
C VAL A 30 20.55 -14.66 -4.65
N PHE A 31 19.64 -14.95 -3.72
CA PHE A 31 19.94 -15.72 -2.51
C PHE A 31 19.82 -17.22 -2.72
N ASN A 32 18.87 -17.65 -3.55
CA ASN A 32 18.56 -19.04 -3.84
C ASN A 32 18.61 -19.30 -5.36
N PRO A 33 19.79 -19.45 -5.98
CA PRO A 33 19.92 -19.64 -7.43
C PRO A 33 19.14 -20.83 -7.99
N GLU A 34 18.88 -21.86 -7.18
CA GLU A 34 18.13 -23.05 -7.55
C GLU A 34 16.61 -22.77 -7.74
N ARG A 35 16.12 -21.74 -7.06
CA ARG A 35 14.70 -21.31 -7.13
C ARG A 35 14.45 -20.25 -8.21
N ARG A 36 15.34 -20.08 -9.15
CA ARG A 36 15.24 -19.07 -10.21
C ARG A 36 13.92 -19.15 -10.96
N ALA A 37 13.09 -18.15 -10.78
CA ALA A 37 12.08 -17.79 -11.76
C ALA A 37 12.67 -16.75 -12.72
N ALA A 38 13.28 -17.22 -13.79
CA ALA A 38 13.48 -16.59 -15.11
C ALA A 38 14.18 -15.23 -15.25
N ILE A 39 14.35 -14.37 -14.26
CA ILE A 39 14.92 -13.02 -14.45
C ILE A 39 16.05 -12.77 -13.45
N SER A 40 17.26 -12.75 -13.96
CA SER A 40 18.55 -12.38 -13.35
C SER A 40 18.72 -12.46 -11.82
N GLY A 41 19.34 -13.53 -11.37
CA GLY A 41 19.81 -13.65 -9.99
C GLY A 41 21.15 -12.96 -9.69
N HIS A 42 21.37 -11.74 -10.19
CA HIS A 42 22.60 -10.99 -9.94
C HIS A 42 22.33 -9.76 -9.08
N TRP A 43 23.03 -9.67 -7.96
CA TRP A 43 22.94 -8.56 -7.04
C TRP A 43 23.11 -7.18 -7.70
N GLU A 44 24.04 -7.09 -8.66
CA GLU A 44 24.33 -5.85 -9.38
C GLU A 44 23.14 -5.32 -10.19
N GLN A 45 22.27 -6.21 -10.63
CA GLN A 45 21.09 -5.87 -11.44
C GLN A 45 19.88 -5.46 -10.61
N LEU A 46 19.93 -5.62 -9.28
CA LEU A 46 18.88 -5.13 -8.41
C LEU A 46 18.86 -3.60 -8.39
N PRO A 47 17.66 -2.99 -8.29
CA PRO A 47 17.52 -1.54 -8.14
C PRO A 47 18.35 -1.03 -6.95
N SER A 48 18.97 0.14 -7.09
CA SER A 48 19.73 0.78 -6.02
C SER A 48 18.91 0.98 -4.74
N THR A 49 17.62 1.24 -4.90
CA THR A 49 16.69 1.35 -3.78
C THR A 49 16.63 0.08 -2.94
N VAL A 50 16.66 -1.10 -3.56
CA VAL A 50 16.69 -2.39 -2.84
C VAL A 50 18.04 -2.60 -2.15
N LYS A 51 19.14 -2.37 -2.88
CA LYS A 51 20.51 -2.53 -2.36
C LYS A 51 20.81 -1.61 -1.17
N ASN A 52 20.14 -0.47 -1.08
CA ASN A 52 20.29 0.47 0.02
C ASN A 52 19.45 0.12 1.25
N ILE A 53 18.45 -0.77 1.13
CA ILE A 53 17.66 -1.22 2.28
C ILE A 53 18.46 -2.20 3.15
N GLY A 54 19.13 -3.17 2.53
CA GLY A 54 19.89 -4.16 3.26
C GLY A 54 20.53 -5.20 2.35
N LYS A 55 21.27 -6.12 2.96
CA LYS A 55 22.00 -7.20 2.28
C LYS A 55 21.37 -8.57 2.49
N TYR A 56 20.44 -8.68 3.44
CA TYR A 56 19.79 -9.94 3.82
C TYR A 56 18.28 -9.84 3.56
N PRO A 57 17.61 -10.98 3.30
CA PRO A 57 16.17 -11.00 3.06
C PRO A 57 15.36 -10.36 4.20
N GLU A 58 15.76 -10.56 5.44
CA GLU A 58 15.12 -10.03 6.63
C GLU A 58 15.14 -8.50 6.68
N GLU A 59 16.17 -7.89 6.13
CA GLU A 59 16.32 -6.43 6.05
C GLU A 59 15.53 -5.86 4.87
N ILE A 60 15.47 -6.60 3.77
CA ILE A 60 14.82 -6.14 2.51
C ILE A 60 13.30 -6.23 2.61
N PHE A 61 12.77 -7.30 3.21
CA PHE A 61 11.32 -7.54 3.26
C PHE A 61 10.74 -7.18 4.62
N ALA A 62 10.06 -6.05 4.70
CA ALA A 62 9.42 -5.55 5.93
C ALA A 62 8.45 -6.57 6.58
N GLY A 63 7.82 -7.44 5.77
CA GLY A 63 6.91 -8.49 6.26
C GLY A 63 7.59 -9.77 6.72
N TRP A 64 8.92 -9.89 6.63
CA TRP A 64 9.66 -11.13 6.90
C TRP A 64 9.40 -11.70 8.29
N GLU A 65 9.63 -10.90 9.32
CA GLU A 65 9.44 -11.33 10.71
C GLU A 65 7.97 -11.66 11.03
N ALA A 66 7.03 -10.89 10.49
CA ALA A 66 5.61 -11.14 10.69
C ALA A 66 5.15 -12.46 10.06
N VAL A 67 5.65 -12.80 8.87
CA VAL A 67 5.40 -14.08 8.22
C VAL A 67 6.05 -15.20 9.01
N ARG A 68 7.33 -15.06 9.37
CA ARG A 68 8.08 -16.05 10.14
C ARG A 68 7.41 -16.39 11.49
N ALA A 69 6.91 -15.37 12.18
CA ALA A 69 6.21 -15.56 13.44
C ALA A 69 4.88 -16.35 13.30
N ARG A 70 4.27 -16.29 12.11
CA ARG A 70 3.00 -17.02 11.85
C ARG A 70 3.20 -18.45 11.40
N VAL A 71 4.22 -18.72 10.58
CA VAL A 71 4.40 -20.03 9.94
C VAL A 71 5.50 -20.85 10.59
N GLY A 72 6.41 -20.25 11.33
CA GLY A 72 7.60 -20.89 11.89
C GLY A 72 8.77 -20.96 10.91
N ASN A 73 9.96 -21.28 11.40
CA ASN A 73 11.19 -21.25 10.61
C ASN A 73 11.20 -22.28 9.47
N GLU A 74 10.75 -23.52 9.75
CA GLU A 74 10.75 -24.59 8.74
C GLU A 74 9.86 -24.29 7.53
N GLU A 75 8.66 -23.75 7.76
CA GLU A 75 7.75 -23.38 6.67
C GLU A 75 8.20 -22.09 5.97
N MET A 76 8.86 -21.17 6.69
CA MET A 76 9.37 -19.93 6.11
C MET A 76 10.36 -20.19 4.96
N GLU A 77 11.19 -21.22 5.06
CA GLU A 77 12.14 -21.61 4.02
C GLU A 77 11.46 -22.07 2.72
N LYS A 78 10.21 -22.50 2.80
CA LYS A 78 9.44 -22.97 1.64
C LYS A 78 8.66 -21.85 0.94
N ILE A 79 8.48 -20.71 1.62
CA ILE A 79 7.70 -19.58 1.09
C ILE A 79 8.53 -18.81 0.06
N PRO A 80 8.02 -18.60 -1.17
CA PRO A 80 8.69 -17.76 -2.16
C PRO A 80 8.80 -16.30 -1.69
N PHE A 81 9.93 -15.65 -1.94
CA PHE A 81 10.14 -14.24 -1.57
C PHE A 81 9.13 -13.30 -2.25
N GLY A 82 8.65 -13.66 -3.43
CA GLY A 82 7.57 -12.94 -4.08
C GLY A 82 6.29 -12.90 -3.25
N ALA A 83 5.95 -14.01 -2.57
CA ALA A 83 4.78 -14.07 -1.69
C ALA A 83 4.98 -13.19 -0.43
N ILE A 84 6.18 -13.20 0.15
CA ILE A 84 6.53 -12.33 1.30
C ILE A 84 6.46 -10.86 0.90
N ALA A 85 6.96 -10.51 -0.27
CA ALA A 85 6.89 -9.15 -0.80
C ALA A 85 5.45 -8.68 -1.04
N MET A 86 4.59 -9.56 -1.56
CA MET A 86 3.16 -9.26 -1.73
C MET A 86 2.44 -9.10 -0.38
N TYR A 87 2.77 -9.93 0.60
CA TYR A 87 2.26 -9.79 1.96
C TYR A 87 2.63 -8.43 2.55
N GLY A 88 3.91 -8.05 2.51
CA GLY A 88 4.37 -6.74 2.99
C GLY A 88 3.71 -5.57 2.26
N TYR A 89 3.45 -5.71 0.96
CA TYR A 89 2.72 -4.70 0.20
C TYR A 89 1.26 -4.56 0.67
N ALA A 90 0.57 -5.68 0.86
CA ALA A 90 -0.82 -5.69 1.34
C ALA A 90 -0.91 -5.12 2.77
N ASP A 91 0.01 -5.48 3.65
CA ASP A 91 0.10 -4.96 5.02
C ASP A 91 0.32 -3.45 5.02
N LYS A 92 1.22 -2.94 4.18
CA LYS A 92 1.46 -1.51 4.01
C LYS A 92 0.20 -0.75 3.55
N LEU A 93 -0.57 -1.33 2.62
CA LEU A 93 -1.85 -0.75 2.20
C LEU A 93 -2.86 -0.72 3.33
N ALA A 94 -2.96 -1.81 4.11
CA ALA A 94 -3.85 -1.88 5.26
C ALA A 94 -3.48 -0.83 6.33
N CYS A 95 -2.19 -0.71 6.66
CA CYS A 95 -1.70 0.33 7.58
C CYS A 95 -2.01 1.74 7.08
N GLY A 96 -1.79 2.02 5.79
CA GLY A 96 -2.12 3.31 5.18
C GLY A 96 -3.61 3.64 5.26
N LEU A 97 -4.47 2.65 5.02
CA LEU A 97 -5.91 2.80 5.15
C LEU A 97 -6.32 3.07 6.60
N GLN A 98 -5.74 2.34 7.57
CA GLN A 98 -5.98 2.56 8.99
C GLN A 98 -5.56 3.96 9.43
N GLN A 99 -4.41 4.47 8.96
CA GLN A 99 -3.96 5.83 9.24
C GLN A 99 -4.92 6.88 8.66
N PHE A 100 -5.38 6.66 7.43
CA PHE A 100 -6.39 7.53 6.81
C PHE A 100 -7.70 7.55 7.62
N MET A 101 -8.19 6.38 8.02
CA MET A 101 -9.40 6.25 8.84
C MET A 101 -9.22 6.93 10.21
N ALA A 102 -8.09 6.74 10.87
CA ALA A 102 -7.78 7.39 12.14
C ALA A 102 -7.74 8.92 12.00
N GLY A 103 -7.15 9.44 10.91
CA GLY A 103 -7.16 10.86 10.58
C GLY A 103 -8.58 11.42 10.39
N ALA A 104 -9.46 10.65 9.78
CA ALA A 104 -10.87 10.99 9.63
C ALA A 104 -11.71 10.72 10.91
N ARG A 105 -11.10 10.21 11.98
CA ARG A 105 -11.76 9.76 13.22
C ARG A 105 -12.85 8.70 12.96
N LYS A 106 -12.60 7.80 12.01
CA LYS A 106 -13.49 6.70 11.64
C LYS A 106 -12.76 5.39 11.84
N PHE A 107 -13.40 4.43 12.47
CA PHE A 107 -12.75 3.19 12.91
C PHE A 107 -13.33 1.93 12.24
N ALA A 108 -14.22 2.12 11.27
CA ALA A 108 -14.77 1.05 10.45
C ALA A 108 -14.84 1.51 8.98
N LEU A 109 -14.64 0.59 8.04
CA LEU A 109 -14.61 0.90 6.60
C LEU A 109 -15.95 1.42 6.07
N ASP A 110 -17.05 0.96 6.62
CA ASP A 110 -18.41 1.38 6.27
C ASP A 110 -18.74 2.80 6.72
N GLN A 111 -17.93 3.37 7.62
CA GLN A 111 -18.04 4.76 8.06
C GLN A 111 -17.38 5.73 7.08
N LEU A 112 -16.50 5.24 6.21
CA LEU A 112 -15.88 6.08 5.19
C LEU A 112 -16.91 6.51 4.15
N SER A 113 -16.94 7.79 3.86
CA SER A 113 -17.88 8.38 2.92
C SER A 113 -17.18 9.38 2.01
N ARG A 114 -17.91 9.84 1.02
CA ARG A 114 -17.47 10.88 0.12
C ARG A 114 -17.18 12.22 0.81
N GLU A 115 -17.80 12.45 1.95
CA GLU A 115 -17.60 13.65 2.77
C GLU A 115 -16.22 13.72 3.43
N ASP A 116 -15.47 12.59 3.46
CA ASP A 116 -14.10 12.55 3.95
C ASP A 116 -13.07 13.02 2.90
N LEU A 117 -13.54 13.33 1.70
CA LEU A 117 -12.71 13.76 0.59
C LEU A 117 -12.89 15.25 0.32
N MET A 118 -11.78 15.92 0.09
CA MET A 118 -11.74 17.29 -0.40
C MET A 118 -10.75 17.37 -1.56
N ALA A 119 -11.09 18.17 -2.57
CA ALA A 119 -10.21 18.40 -3.70
C ALA A 119 -9.16 19.45 -3.37
N ALA A 120 -7.92 19.19 -3.76
CA ALA A 120 -6.82 20.13 -3.60
C ALA A 120 -6.80 21.25 -4.68
N ASN A 121 -7.55 21.06 -5.77
CA ASN A 121 -7.72 22.06 -6.84
C ASN A 121 -9.15 22.04 -7.38
N ARG A 122 -9.54 23.14 -8.07
CA ARG A 122 -10.90 23.32 -8.60
C ARG A 122 -11.26 22.33 -9.70
N GLU A 123 -10.32 22.01 -10.59
CA GLU A 123 -10.54 21.05 -11.67
C GLU A 123 -10.93 19.66 -11.12
N THR A 124 -10.18 19.20 -10.10
CA THR A 124 -10.52 17.94 -9.42
C THR A 124 -11.86 18.02 -8.70
N ALA A 125 -12.19 19.17 -8.11
CA ALA A 125 -13.48 19.37 -7.45
C ALA A 125 -14.65 19.23 -8.44
N GLU A 126 -14.54 19.86 -9.60
CA GLU A 126 -15.54 19.80 -10.66
C GLU A 126 -15.69 18.38 -11.24
N VAL A 127 -14.57 17.75 -11.63
CA VAL A 127 -14.58 16.42 -12.25
C VAL A 127 -15.06 15.34 -11.29
N ALA A 128 -14.59 15.37 -10.03
CA ALA A 128 -14.95 14.37 -9.02
C ALA A 128 -16.26 14.69 -8.29
N GLY A 129 -16.75 15.92 -8.38
CA GLY A 129 -17.95 16.42 -7.68
C GLY A 129 -17.78 16.39 -6.16
N ILE A 130 -16.58 16.65 -5.65
CA ILE A 130 -16.26 16.75 -4.22
C ILE A 130 -15.92 18.19 -3.85
N PRO A 131 -16.07 18.61 -2.58
CA PRO A 131 -15.81 19.98 -2.21
C PRO A 131 -14.37 20.39 -2.47
N TYR A 132 -14.16 21.62 -2.93
CA TYR A 132 -12.85 22.22 -2.94
C TYR A 132 -12.44 22.61 -1.51
N MET A 133 -11.23 22.30 -1.12
CA MET A 133 -10.82 22.32 0.30
C MET A 133 -10.91 23.72 0.94
N THR A 134 -10.65 24.81 0.18
CA THR A 134 -10.79 26.17 0.69
C THR A 134 -12.25 26.59 0.89
N ASP A 135 -13.14 26.17 0.00
CA ASP A 135 -14.57 26.52 0.09
C ASP A 135 -15.21 25.79 1.30
N ALA A 136 -14.97 24.49 1.45
CA ALA A 136 -15.47 23.70 2.58
C ALA A 136 -14.93 24.20 3.95
N GLY A 137 -13.68 24.65 4.00
CA GLY A 137 -13.07 25.23 5.19
C GLY A 137 -13.70 26.54 5.60
N ASN A 138 -14.00 27.42 4.63
CA ASN A 138 -14.64 28.71 4.86
C ASN A 138 -16.05 28.57 5.42
N ASP A 139 -16.87 27.71 4.85
CA ASP A 139 -18.25 27.49 5.30
C ASP A 139 -18.31 27.00 6.75
N ARG A 140 -17.41 26.09 7.13
CA ARG A 140 -17.30 25.62 8.53
C ARG A 140 -16.80 26.70 9.48
N ALA A 141 -15.80 27.48 9.07
CA ALA A 141 -15.27 28.57 9.87
C ALA A 141 -16.34 29.65 10.09
N MET A 142 -17.06 30.04 9.05
CA MET A 142 -18.16 31.02 9.15
C MET A 142 -19.30 30.52 10.05
N ALA A 143 -19.66 29.25 9.96
CA ALA A 143 -20.69 28.67 10.83
C ALA A 143 -20.30 28.65 12.31
N ILE A 144 -19.01 28.58 12.64
CA ILE A 144 -18.51 28.67 14.03
C ILE A 144 -18.48 30.12 14.51
N LEU A 145 -18.05 31.06 13.64
CA LEU A 145 -17.92 32.49 13.99
C LEU A 145 -19.25 33.21 14.13
N GLN A 146 -20.32 32.68 13.54
CA GLN A 146 -21.66 33.25 13.62
C GLN A 146 -22.49 32.71 14.80
N ARG A 147 -21.93 31.83 15.62
CA ARG A 147 -22.53 31.34 16.88
C ARG A 147 -22.09 32.18 18.07
#